data_c580bcb0ef8febdcbe50a4b182624cbe
#
_entry.id   c580bcb0ef8febdcbe50a4b182624cbe
#
_cell.length_a   1.000
_cell.length_b   1.000
_cell.length_c   1.000
_cell.angle_alpha   90.00
_cell.angle_beta   90.00
_cell.angle_gamma   90.00
#
_symmetry.space_group_name_H-M   'P 1'
#
loop_
_entity.id
_entity.type
_entity.pdbx_description
1 polymer ?
#
loop_
_entity_poly.entity_id
_entity_poly.type
_entity_poly.pdbx_seq_one_letter_code
_entity_poly.pdbx_strand_id
1 'polypeptide(L)'
;MNILLWHVHGSWTTAFVQGKHRYLVPVTEDRGPWGRGRARTYPWPDTVEEVTPDRLPAADVDVVVVQRPEELALLDEWAPGRWWPKVYVEHNTPKGDVPDTRHPMAARDDLLVVHVTHFNELFWDCGGTRTAVVEHGVVEPGVRYRGDLERLAVVTNEPVRRGRVTGTDLVPRFAAVAPLDVFGMGVRDLDGDRIRAHEDPPQAAMHRELARRRAYLHLCRWTSLGLSLIEAMTIGLPVVALATTEAVEAVPAGAGILSTRVDTLVDAAHWLIEAPEEARRIGAAGRAAALARYGLDRFLADWDHLLEEELCASR
;
A
#
# COMPACT_ATOMS: atom_id res chain seq x y z
N MET A 1 20.45 5.44 11.86
CA MET A 1 19.47 5.41 12.97
C MET A 1 19.04 3.98 13.25
N ASN A 2 18.60 3.72 14.48
CA ASN A 2 17.93 2.49 14.90
C ASN A 2 16.43 2.79 14.99
N ILE A 3 15.64 2.20 14.11
CA ILE A 3 14.21 2.48 13.97
C ILE A 3 13.41 1.28 14.47
N LEU A 4 12.56 1.47 15.48
CA LEU A 4 11.61 0.47 15.93
C LEU A 4 10.31 0.61 15.14
N LEU A 5 9.80 -0.48 14.53
CA LEU A 5 8.54 -0.47 13.80
C LEU A 5 7.88 -1.85 13.82
N TRP A 6 6.55 -1.88 13.67
CA TRP A 6 5.79 -3.12 13.54
C TRP A 6 5.59 -3.54 12.09
N HIS A 7 5.59 -4.84 11.84
CA HIS A 7 5.25 -5.42 10.55
C HIS A 7 3.70 -5.44 10.38
N VAL A 8 3.15 -4.38 9.79
CA VAL A 8 1.69 -4.24 9.59
C VAL A 8 1.33 -4.36 8.10
N HIS A 9 1.84 -3.46 7.29
CA HIS A 9 1.55 -3.39 5.85
C HIS A 9 2.72 -3.93 5.03
N GLY A 10 2.59 -5.16 4.51
CA GLY A 10 3.69 -5.91 3.89
C GLY A 10 4.46 -5.13 2.81
N SER A 11 3.79 -4.63 1.77
CA SER A 11 4.46 -3.89 0.68
C SER A 11 5.06 -2.57 1.15
N TRP A 12 4.35 -1.81 2.01
CA TRP A 12 4.88 -0.55 2.56
C TRP A 12 6.10 -0.80 3.45
N THR A 13 5.99 -1.73 4.40
CA THR A 13 7.10 -2.05 5.29
C THR A 13 8.31 -2.56 4.48
N THR A 14 8.06 -3.35 3.43
CA THR A 14 9.12 -3.85 2.55
C THR A 14 9.88 -2.72 1.85
N ALA A 15 9.19 -1.68 1.40
CA ALA A 15 9.83 -0.50 0.81
C ALA A 15 10.62 0.29 1.89
N PHE A 16 10.01 0.50 3.05
CA PHE A 16 10.60 1.29 4.14
C PHE A 16 11.91 0.70 4.68
N VAL A 17 11.97 -0.62 4.84
CA VAL A 17 13.16 -1.30 5.37
C VAL A 17 14.30 -1.46 4.36
N GLN A 18 14.14 -1.02 3.10
CA GLN A 18 15.25 -0.97 2.13
C GLN A 18 16.22 0.18 2.39
N GLY A 19 15.91 1.07 3.33
CA GLY A 19 16.77 2.21 3.70
C GLY A 19 18.08 1.79 4.37
N LYS A 20 18.92 2.78 4.60
CA LYS A 20 20.28 2.61 5.18
C LYS A 20 20.32 2.42 6.70
N HIS A 21 19.14 2.31 7.35
CA HIS A 21 19.02 2.24 8.80
C HIS A 21 19.03 0.81 9.32
N ARG A 22 19.19 0.66 10.63
CA ARG A 22 18.91 -0.58 11.35
C ARG A 22 17.46 -0.55 11.78
N TYR A 23 16.73 -1.62 11.48
CA TYR A 23 15.31 -1.72 11.78
C TYR A 23 15.06 -2.82 12.81
N LEU A 24 14.42 -2.47 13.91
CA LEU A 24 14.02 -3.39 14.95
C LEU A 24 12.53 -3.70 14.78
N VAL A 25 12.19 -4.99 14.64
CA VAL A 25 10.81 -5.42 14.42
C VAL A 25 10.39 -6.35 15.56
N PRO A 26 9.35 -6.01 16.31
CA PRO A 26 8.88 -6.84 17.41
C PRO A 26 8.47 -8.24 16.95
N VAL A 27 8.91 -9.25 17.72
CA VAL A 27 8.53 -10.64 17.54
C VAL A 27 8.07 -11.24 18.85
N THR A 28 6.89 -11.88 18.84
CA THR A 28 6.35 -12.67 19.93
C THR A 28 6.42 -14.17 19.60
N GLU A 29 6.29 -15.02 20.59
CA GLU A 29 6.37 -16.48 20.42
C GLU A 29 5.28 -16.99 19.46
N ASP A 30 4.06 -16.46 19.59
CA ASP A 30 2.92 -16.80 18.73
C ASP A 30 2.98 -16.15 17.33
N ARG A 31 3.89 -15.20 17.12
CA ARG A 31 3.97 -14.37 15.90
C ARG A 31 2.61 -13.78 15.49
N GLY A 32 1.83 -13.42 16.48
CA GLY A 32 0.51 -12.82 16.33
C GLY A 32 0.55 -11.41 15.72
N PRO A 33 -0.60 -10.73 15.66
CA PRO A 33 -0.72 -9.40 15.02
C PRO A 33 0.24 -8.35 15.58
N TRP A 34 0.65 -8.50 16.83
CA TRP A 34 1.48 -7.52 17.55
C TRP A 34 2.98 -7.86 17.55
N GLY A 35 3.34 -9.06 17.11
CA GLY A 35 4.72 -9.53 17.11
C GLY A 35 5.03 -10.48 15.96
N ARG A 36 4.70 -10.09 14.72
CA ARG A 36 4.93 -10.93 13.52
C ARG A 36 6.41 -11.16 13.21
N GLY A 37 7.28 -10.25 13.66
CA GLY A 37 8.69 -10.26 13.29
C GLY A 37 8.91 -9.97 11.80
N ARG A 38 10.04 -10.44 11.29
CA ARG A 38 10.43 -10.28 9.87
C ARG A 38 9.43 -10.91 8.91
N ALA A 39 9.30 -10.32 7.74
CA ALA A 39 8.51 -10.91 6.67
C ALA A 39 9.12 -12.24 6.19
N ARG A 40 8.26 -13.21 5.88
CA ARG A 40 8.66 -14.52 5.32
C ARG A 40 8.50 -14.60 3.80
N THR A 41 7.64 -13.73 3.25
CA THR A 41 7.26 -13.73 1.82
C THR A 41 7.84 -12.55 1.04
N TYR A 42 8.58 -11.66 1.72
CA TYR A 42 9.23 -10.49 1.14
C TYR A 42 10.73 -10.52 1.38
N PRO A 43 11.56 -10.04 0.44
CA PRO A 43 13.01 -9.97 0.59
C PRO A 43 13.41 -8.75 1.45
N TRP A 44 13.47 -8.94 2.75
CA TRP A 44 13.96 -7.90 3.66
C TRP A 44 15.46 -8.02 3.88
N PRO A 45 16.19 -6.88 3.95
CA PRO A 45 17.65 -6.87 4.15
C PRO A 45 18.03 -7.34 5.57
N ASP A 46 19.31 -7.70 5.76
CA ASP A 46 19.83 -8.15 7.06
C ASP A 46 19.87 -7.04 8.13
N THR A 47 19.73 -5.78 7.72
CA THR A 47 19.58 -4.64 8.62
C THR A 47 18.29 -4.66 9.43
N VAL A 48 17.33 -5.53 9.08
CA VAL A 48 16.10 -5.77 9.84
C VAL A 48 16.34 -6.88 10.85
N GLU A 49 16.24 -6.57 12.14
CA GLU A 49 16.44 -7.50 13.24
C GLU A 49 15.16 -7.70 14.03
N GLU A 50 14.92 -8.91 14.49
CA GLU A 50 13.80 -9.20 15.40
C GLU A 50 14.18 -8.84 16.84
N VAL A 51 13.26 -8.20 17.57
CA VAL A 51 13.40 -7.89 18.98
C VAL A 51 12.21 -8.42 19.76
N THR A 52 12.48 -9.17 20.85
CA THR A 52 11.41 -9.64 21.75
C THR A 52 11.02 -8.55 22.75
N PRO A 53 9.76 -8.54 23.26
CA PRO A 53 9.30 -7.53 24.20
C PRO A 53 10.20 -7.36 25.43
N ASP A 54 10.74 -8.45 25.99
CA ASP A 54 11.62 -8.45 27.15
C ASP A 54 12.98 -7.77 26.90
N ARG A 55 13.42 -7.72 25.64
CA ARG A 55 14.68 -7.06 25.24
C ARG A 55 14.49 -5.60 24.84
N LEU A 56 13.26 -5.18 24.57
CA LEU A 56 12.97 -3.83 24.10
C LEU A 56 13.42 -2.73 25.09
N PRO A 57 13.29 -2.87 26.42
CA PRO A 57 13.77 -1.85 27.36
C PRO A 57 15.26 -1.54 27.26
N ALA A 58 16.06 -2.51 26.85
CA ALA A 58 17.52 -2.38 26.70
C ALA A 58 17.94 -2.08 25.25
N ALA A 59 17.00 -2.04 24.31
CA ALA A 59 17.31 -1.77 22.92
C ALA A 59 17.73 -0.32 22.69
N ASP A 60 18.72 -0.15 21.82
CA ASP A 60 19.13 1.16 21.32
C ASP A 60 18.19 1.56 20.19
N VAL A 61 17.27 2.50 20.46
CA VAL A 61 16.24 2.98 19.54
C VAL A 61 16.33 4.51 19.48
N ASP A 62 16.44 5.04 18.29
CA ASP A 62 16.44 6.48 18.02
C ASP A 62 15.03 7.04 17.81
N VAL A 63 14.17 6.29 17.10
CA VAL A 63 12.80 6.70 16.76
C VAL A 63 11.88 5.49 16.63
N VAL A 64 10.60 5.68 16.95
CA VAL A 64 9.57 4.66 16.81
C VAL A 64 8.59 5.04 15.71
N VAL A 65 8.34 4.12 14.79
CA VAL A 65 7.32 4.26 13.73
C VAL A 65 6.15 3.34 14.05
N VAL A 66 5.04 3.92 14.48
CA VAL A 66 3.79 3.22 14.78
C VAL A 66 2.78 3.36 13.64
N GLN A 67 1.93 2.38 13.46
CA GLN A 67 0.95 2.31 12.37
C GLN A 67 -0.46 1.97 12.86
N ARG A 68 -0.60 1.67 14.16
CA ARG A 68 -1.87 1.36 14.84
C ARG A 68 -1.87 2.00 16.22
N PRO A 69 -3.01 2.53 16.68
CA PRO A 69 -3.11 3.16 18.00
C PRO A 69 -2.65 2.26 19.16
N GLU A 70 -2.93 0.97 19.06
CA GLU A 70 -2.60 -0.04 20.07
C GLU A 70 -1.08 -0.21 20.26
N GLU A 71 -0.28 0.10 19.26
CA GLU A 71 1.18 0.01 19.35
C GLU A 71 1.77 1.00 20.36
N LEU A 72 1.08 2.12 20.61
CA LEU A 72 1.47 3.07 21.66
C LEU A 72 1.32 2.46 23.07
N ALA A 73 0.21 1.75 23.30
CA ALA A 73 0.00 1.04 24.56
C ALA A 73 1.02 -0.10 24.75
N LEU A 74 1.36 -0.82 23.68
CA LEU A 74 2.39 -1.85 23.71
C LEU A 74 3.78 -1.28 24.02
N LEU A 75 4.10 -0.08 23.55
CA LEU A 75 5.36 0.60 23.93
C LEU A 75 5.43 0.86 25.44
N ASP A 76 4.34 1.36 26.03
CA ASP A 76 4.27 1.62 27.46
C ASP A 76 4.35 0.33 28.29
N GLU A 77 3.75 -0.76 27.81
CA GLU A 77 3.78 -2.08 28.44
C GLU A 77 5.14 -2.76 28.33
N TRP A 78 5.74 -2.76 27.11
CA TRP A 78 6.96 -3.54 26.84
C TRP A 78 8.24 -2.79 27.21
N ALA A 79 8.19 -1.46 27.27
CA ALA A 79 9.35 -0.62 27.62
C ALA A 79 8.96 0.49 28.60
N PRO A 80 8.48 0.16 29.81
CA PRO A 80 7.98 1.14 30.76
C PRO A 80 9.08 2.16 31.12
N GLY A 81 8.69 3.44 31.10
CA GLY A 81 9.60 4.56 31.43
C GLY A 81 10.61 4.93 30.32
N ARG A 82 10.58 4.25 29.19
CA ARG A 82 11.34 4.66 28.01
C ARG A 82 10.58 5.72 27.24
N TRP A 83 11.30 6.71 26.77
CA TRP A 83 10.76 7.75 25.89
C TRP A 83 11.55 7.76 24.60
N TRP A 84 10.85 7.76 23.47
CA TRP A 84 11.42 7.89 22.14
C TRP A 84 10.57 8.85 21.30
N PRO A 85 11.16 9.62 20.39
CA PRO A 85 10.42 10.31 19.33
C PRO A 85 9.52 9.32 18.59
N LYS A 86 8.29 9.74 18.25
CA LYS A 86 7.29 8.86 17.64
C LYS A 86 6.73 9.48 16.38
N VAL A 87 6.64 8.66 15.35
CA VAL A 87 5.94 8.97 14.10
C VAL A 87 4.80 7.98 13.94
N TYR A 88 3.58 8.47 13.75
CA TYR A 88 2.41 7.64 13.45
C TYR A 88 2.13 7.68 11.95
N VAL A 89 2.17 6.52 11.26
CA VAL A 89 1.89 6.43 9.83
C VAL A 89 0.44 6.03 9.61
N GLU A 90 -0.35 6.93 9.01
CA GLU A 90 -1.75 6.67 8.68
C GLU A 90 -1.91 6.15 7.25
N HIS A 91 -2.23 4.88 7.16
CA HIS A 91 -2.45 4.17 5.89
C HIS A 91 -3.90 4.18 5.42
N ASN A 92 -4.84 4.41 6.32
CA ASN A 92 -6.26 4.21 6.04
C ASN A 92 -6.96 5.54 5.78
N THR A 93 -7.97 5.51 4.94
CA THR A 93 -8.97 6.57 4.85
C THR A 93 -9.85 6.57 6.09
N PRO A 94 -10.46 7.72 6.45
CA PRO A 94 -11.48 7.78 7.49
C PRO A 94 -12.60 6.76 7.24
N LYS A 95 -13.16 6.21 8.31
CA LYS A 95 -14.28 5.27 8.25
C LYS A 95 -15.46 5.82 9.03
N GLY A 96 -16.56 6.06 8.39
CA GLY A 96 -17.72 6.74 8.99
C GLY A 96 -17.64 8.25 8.78
N ASP A 97 -18.40 9.02 9.40
CA ASP A 97 -18.62 10.48 9.42
C ASP A 97 -17.69 11.38 8.56
N VAL A 98 -17.39 10.94 7.35
CA VAL A 98 -16.56 11.68 6.39
C VAL A 98 -17.32 12.92 5.91
N PRO A 99 -16.74 14.14 5.94
CA PRO A 99 -15.33 14.48 6.22
C PRO A 99 -15.02 14.80 7.70
N ASP A 100 -15.95 14.62 8.61
CA ASP A 100 -15.83 15.04 10.02
C ASP A 100 -15.20 13.97 10.93
N THR A 101 -14.54 12.95 10.36
CA THR A 101 -13.91 11.88 11.13
C THR A 101 -12.65 12.38 11.82
N ARG A 102 -12.67 12.41 13.15
CA ARG A 102 -11.52 12.77 13.95
C ARG A 102 -10.50 11.64 14.02
N HIS A 103 -9.24 11.97 13.77
CA HIS A 103 -8.14 10.98 13.82
C HIS A 103 -7.90 10.51 15.27
N PRO A 104 -7.59 9.22 15.51
CA PRO A 104 -7.29 8.74 16.87
C PRO A 104 -6.13 9.45 17.55
N MET A 105 -5.20 10.01 16.77
CA MET A 105 -4.05 10.78 17.27
C MET A 105 -4.34 12.29 17.34
N ALA A 106 -5.55 12.75 17.05
CA ALA A 106 -5.89 14.17 17.07
C ALA A 106 -5.66 14.77 18.48
N ALA A 107 -5.10 15.96 18.52
CA ALA A 107 -4.74 16.68 19.74
C ALA A 107 -3.57 16.07 20.56
N ARG A 108 -2.74 15.22 19.95
CA ARG A 108 -1.44 14.81 20.53
C ARG A 108 -0.33 15.76 20.08
N ASP A 109 0.56 16.08 21.00
CA ASP A 109 1.71 16.97 20.80
C ASP A 109 3.06 16.24 20.90
N ASP A 110 3.03 14.93 21.29
CA ASP A 110 4.19 14.09 21.49
C ASP A 110 4.55 13.20 20.29
N LEU A 111 3.86 13.38 19.15
CA LEU A 111 4.12 12.65 17.93
C LEU A 111 3.78 13.47 16.68
N LEU A 112 4.28 13.01 15.53
CA LEU A 112 3.92 13.47 14.19
C LEU A 112 3.04 12.42 13.51
N VAL A 113 1.93 12.83 12.90
CA VAL A 113 1.12 11.97 12.01
C VAL A 113 1.62 12.13 10.58
N VAL A 114 2.07 11.03 9.97
CA VAL A 114 2.50 11.00 8.57
C VAL A 114 1.43 10.27 7.75
N HIS A 115 0.78 11.01 6.88
CA HIS A 115 -0.17 10.45 5.92
C HIS A 115 0.58 9.89 4.71
N VAL A 116 0.10 8.75 4.19
CA VAL A 116 0.69 8.13 3.01
C VAL A 116 0.17 8.71 1.69
N THR A 117 -0.80 9.62 1.75
CA THR A 117 -1.36 10.36 0.60
C THR A 117 -1.88 11.72 1.04
N HIS A 118 -1.91 12.67 0.11
CA HIS A 118 -2.58 13.97 0.31
C HIS A 118 -4.10 13.82 0.51
N PHE A 119 -4.71 12.78 -0.09
CA PHE A 119 -6.11 12.46 0.15
C PHE A 119 -6.37 12.14 1.64
N ASN A 120 -5.51 11.35 2.28
CA ASN A 120 -5.65 11.05 3.70
C ASN A 120 -5.50 12.31 4.56
N GLU A 121 -4.49 13.12 4.30
CA GLU A 121 -4.28 14.39 5.02
C GLU A 121 -5.50 15.32 4.91
N LEU A 122 -6.10 15.42 3.72
CA LEU A 122 -7.28 16.25 3.49
C LEU A 122 -8.52 15.79 4.28
N PHE A 123 -8.70 14.48 4.44
CA PHE A 123 -9.93 13.90 4.98
C PHE A 123 -9.88 13.51 6.46
N TRP A 124 -8.71 13.49 7.08
CA TRP A 124 -8.58 13.26 8.51
C TRP A 124 -8.55 14.57 9.30
N ASP A 125 -9.47 14.75 10.25
CA ASP A 125 -9.36 15.82 11.26
C ASP A 125 -8.31 15.43 12.30
N CYS A 126 -7.10 15.91 12.13
CA CYS A 126 -6.00 15.70 13.08
C CYS A 126 -5.95 16.74 14.20
N GLY A 127 -6.90 17.69 14.25
CA GLY A 127 -6.96 18.73 15.28
C GLY A 127 -5.66 19.55 15.33
N GLY A 128 -5.02 19.59 16.50
CA GLY A 128 -3.75 20.33 16.69
C GLY A 128 -2.50 19.47 16.52
N THR A 129 -2.61 18.20 16.18
CA THR A 129 -1.45 17.31 15.98
C THR A 129 -0.73 17.70 14.69
N ARG A 130 0.60 17.74 14.74
CA ARG A 130 1.43 18.01 13.55
C ARG A 130 1.22 16.89 12.52
N THR A 131 1.11 17.28 11.25
CA THR A 131 0.98 16.36 10.13
C THR A 131 2.05 16.57 9.07
N ALA A 132 2.35 15.52 8.33
CA ALA A 132 3.16 15.55 7.13
C ALA A 132 2.63 14.51 6.14
N VAL A 133 3.05 14.60 4.88
CA VAL A 133 2.76 13.60 3.86
C VAL A 133 4.08 13.01 3.35
N VAL A 134 4.20 11.69 3.41
CA VAL A 134 5.24 10.94 2.69
C VAL A 134 4.53 9.93 1.81
N GLU A 135 4.46 10.25 0.52
CA GLU A 135 3.80 9.38 -0.45
C GLU A 135 4.46 8.01 -0.54
N HIS A 136 3.68 6.99 -0.90
CA HIS A 136 4.18 5.63 -1.04
C HIS A 136 5.45 5.50 -1.89
N GLY A 137 6.25 4.49 -1.58
CA GLY A 137 7.33 3.99 -2.42
C GLY A 137 7.12 2.52 -2.73
N VAL A 138 7.55 2.09 -3.88
CA VAL A 138 7.45 0.70 -4.32
C VAL A 138 8.82 0.19 -4.74
N VAL A 139 9.20 -0.98 -4.19
CA VAL A 139 10.35 -1.72 -4.70
C VAL A 139 10.01 -2.19 -6.12
N GLU A 140 10.85 -1.84 -7.08
CA GLU A 140 10.61 -2.22 -8.47
C GLU A 140 10.49 -3.75 -8.61
N PRO A 141 9.37 -4.25 -9.18
CA PRO A 141 9.11 -5.69 -9.26
C PRO A 141 10.10 -6.52 -10.09
N GLY A 142 10.96 -5.88 -10.86
CA GLY A 142 11.95 -6.55 -11.72
C GLY A 142 11.35 -7.26 -12.94
N VAL A 143 10.04 -7.18 -13.14
CA VAL A 143 9.33 -7.75 -14.30
C VAL A 143 8.71 -6.65 -15.13
N ARG A 144 8.48 -6.94 -16.42
CA ARG A 144 7.91 -6.01 -17.38
C ARG A 144 6.63 -6.55 -17.98
N TYR A 145 5.74 -5.63 -18.31
CA TYR A 145 4.50 -5.92 -19.01
C TYR A 145 4.72 -6.69 -20.30
N ARG A 146 3.95 -7.74 -20.50
CA ARG A 146 3.90 -8.58 -21.70
C ARG A 146 2.55 -8.50 -22.38
N GLY A 147 1.47 -8.55 -21.62
CA GLY A 147 0.11 -8.49 -22.12
C GLY A 147 -0.24 -9.62 -23.09
N ASP A 148 0.41 -10.79 -22.94
CA ASP A 148 0.27 -11.95 -23.83
C ASP A 148 -1.03 -12.75 -23.58
N LEU A 149 -1.72 -12.47 -22.49
CA LEU A 149 -3.01 -13.08 -22.17
C LEU A 149 -4.13 -12.05 -22.28
N GLU A 150 -5.15 -12.38 -23.07
CA GLU A 150 -6.38 -11.59 -23.21
C GLU A 150 -7.28 -11.74 -21.96
N ARG A 151 -6.71 -11.37 -20.81
CA ARG A 151 -7.34 -11.48 -19.50
C ARG A 151 -7.16 -10.17 -18.75
N LEU A 152 -8.11 -9.84 -17.91
CA LEU A 152 -8.03 -8.73 -16.97
C LEU A 152 -7.47 -9.22 -15.62
N ALA A 153 -6.92 -8.30 -14.82
CA ALA A 153 -6.44 -8.60 -13.48
C ALA A 153 -6.96 -7.63 -12.44
N VAL A 154 -7.25 -8.15 -11.25
CA VAL A 154 -7.52 -7.38 -10.02
C VAL A 154 -6.61 -7.92 -8.92
N VAL A 155 -6.01 -7.04 -8.12
CA VAL A 155 -5.33 -7.42 -6.88
C VAL A 155 -6.08 -6.79 -5.72
N THR A 156 -6.58 -7.61 -4.80
CA THR A 156 -7.37 -7.15 -3.66
C THR A 156 -7.32 -8.17 -2.53
N ASN A 157 -7.32 -7.67 -1.29
CA ASN A 157 -7.39 -8.52 -0.10
C ASN A 157 -8.76 -8.44 0.53
N GLU A 158 -9.27 -9.60 0.99
CA GLU A 158 -10.55 -9.73 1.68
C GLU A 158 -11.75 -9.16 0.87
N PRO A 159 -11.86 -9.44 -0.44
CA PRO A 159 -12.86 -8.81 -1.29
C PRO A 159 -14.30 -9.13 -0.86
N VAL A 160 -14.56 -10.34 -0.36
CA VAL A 160 -15.89 -10.73 0.11
C VAL A 160 -16.29 -9.94 1.35
N ARG A 161 -15.41 -9.89 2.36
CA ARG A 161 -15.64 -9.16 3.62
C ARG A 161 -15.74 -7.65 3.39
N ARG A 162 -14.90 -7.09 2.51
CA ARG A 162 -14.85 -5.64 2.23
C ARG A 162 -15.88 -5.21 1.18
N GLY A 163 -16.38 -6.13 0.38
CA GLY A 163 -17.50 -5.95 -0.54
C GLY A 163 -17.36 -4.71 -1.44
N ARG A 164 -18.28 -3.77 -1.29
CA ARG A 164 -18.33 -2.55 -2.10
C ARG A 164 -17.11 -1.63 -1.95
N VAL A 165 -16.41 -1.67 -0.83
CA VAL A 165 -15.20 -0.86 -0.61
C VAL A 165 -14.12 -1.22 -1.65
N THR A 166 -13.92 -2.50 -1.89
CA THR A 166 -12.96 -3.01 -2.88
C THR A 166 -13.51 -3.12 -4.30
N GLY A 167 -14.81 -2.82 -4.49
CA GLY A 167 -15.47 -2.93 -5.79
C GLY A 167 -15.76 -4.38 -6.22
N THR A 168 -15.84 -5.31 -5.27
CA THR A 168 -16.11 -6.73 -5.54
C THR A 168 -17.42 -6.94 -6.33
N ASP A 169 -18.42 -6.12 -6.05
CA ASP A 169 -19.71 -6.12 -6.78
C ASP A 169 -19.60 -5.73 -8.26
N LEU A 170 -18.48 -5.13 -8.67
CA LEU A 170 -18.22 -4.76 -10.07
C LEU A 170 -17.48 -5.86 -10.85
N VAL A 171 -16.80 -6.76 -10.17
CA VAL A 171 -15.97 -7.82 -10.79
C VAL A 171 -16.73 -8.62 -11.87
N PRO A 172 -18.00 -9.05 -11.65
CA PRO A 172 -18.75 -9.80 -12.68
C PRO A 172 -18.99 -9.02 -13.97
N ARG A 173 -19.12 -7.69 -13.90
CA ARG A 173 -19.31 -6.84 -15.09
C ARG A 173 -18.07 -6.84 -15.98
N PHE A 174 -16.88 -6.80 -15.40
CA PHE A 174 -15.62 -6.87 -16.14
C PHE A 174 -15.31 -8.29 -16.59
N ALA A 175 -15.67 -9.30 -15.81
CA ALA A 175 -15.56 -10.71 -16.22
C ALA A 175 -16.43 -11.03 -17.45
N ALA A 176 -17.50 -10.28 -17.68
CA ALA A 176 -18.31 -10.39 -18.90
C ALA A 176 -17.56 -9.88 -20.16
N VAL A 177 -16.62 -8.95 -20.00
CA VAL A 177 -15.77 -8.43 -21.09
C VAL A 177 -14.73 -9.47 -21.50
N ALA A 178 -13.91 -9.91 -20.56
CA ALA A 178 -12.84 -10.88 -20.77
C ALA A 178 -12.65 -11.75 -19.52
N PRO A 179 -12.06 -12.95 -19.62
CA PRO A 179 -11.69 -13.71 -18.45
C PRO A 179 -10.86 -12.88 -17.48
N LEU A 180 -11.11 -13.01 -16.18
CA LEU A 180 -10.54 -12.15 -15.15
C LEU A 180 -9.81 -12.97 -14.08
N ASP A 181 -8.63 -12.54 -13.70
CA ASP A 181 -7.85 -13.13 -12.62
C ASP A 181 -7.88 -12.20 -11.39
N VAL A 182 -8.25 -12.75 -10.24
CA VAL A 182 -8.25 -12.03 -8.95
C VAL A 182 -7.15 -12.59 -8.07
N PHE A 183 -6.24 -11.74 -7.63
CA PHE A 183 -5.11 -12.10 -6.78
C PHE A 183 -5.26 -11.47 -5.39
N GLY A 184 -4.89 -12.20 -4.35
CA GLY A 184 -4.82 -11.70 -2.98
C GLY A 184 -5.34 -12.68 -1.94
N MET A 185 -5.44 -12.22 -0.70
CA MET A 185 -5.96 -13.00 0.41
C MET A 185 -7.50 -12.99 0.42
N GLY A 186 -8.13 -14.13 0.71
CA GLY A 186 -9.58 -14.26 0.81
C GLY A 186 -10.31 -14.11 -0.52
N VAL A 187 -9.65 -14.44 -1.64
CA VAL A 187 -10.23 -14.34 -2.98
C VAL A 187 -10.88 -15.64 -3.47
N ARG A 188 -10.66 -16.76 -2.79
CA ARG A 188 -11.06 -18.11 -3.23
C ARG A 188 -12.54 -18.21 -3.58
N ASP A 189 -13.41 -17.54 -2.82
CA ASP A 189 -14.86 -17.59 -3.03
C ASP A 189 -15.34 -16.81 -4.27
N LEU A 190 -14.43 -16.12 -4.96
CA LEU A 190 -14.72 -15.45 -6.23
C LEU A 190 -14.47 -16.34 -7.45
N ASP A 191 -13.90 -17.53 -7.25
CA ASP A 191 -13.61 -18.45 -8.36
C ASP A 191 -14.88 -18.87 -9.09
N GLY A 192 -14.84 -18.91 -10.42
CA GLY A 192 -16.00 -19.25 -11.25
C GLY A 192 -15.65 -19.31 -12.74
N ASP A 193 -16.66 -19.49 -13.58
CA ASP A 193 -16.52 -19.72 -15.03
C ASP A 193 -15.54 -18.77 -15.73
N ARG A 194 -15.64 -17.48 -15.46
CA ARG A 194 -14.84 -16.43 -16.11
C ARG A 194 -13.89 -15.73 -15.15
N ILE A 195 -13.93 -16.08 -13.88
CA ILE A 195 -13.09 -15.50 -12.81
C ILE A 195 -12.21 -16.60 -12.26
N ARG A 196 -10.91 -16.39 -12.23
CA ARG A 196 -9.95 -17.28 -11.60
C ARG A 196 -9.35 -16.63 -10.37
N ALA A 197 -9.55 -17.24 -9.23
CA ALA A 197 -8.98 -16.81 -7.97
C ALA A 197 -7.57 -17.36 -7.77
N HIS A 198 -6.63 -16.49 -7.40
CA HIS A 198 -5.26 -16.82 -7.02
C HIS A 198 -5.05 -16.45 -5.57
N GLU A 199 -5.29 -17.40 -4.67
CA GLU A 199 -5.25 -17.20 -3.22
C GLU A 199 -3.83 -17.01 -2.74
N ASP A 200 -3.57 -15.83 -2.14
CA ASP A 200 -2.34 -15.43 -1.44
C ASP A 200 -1.01 -15.90 -2.10
N PRO A 201 -0.80 -15.63 -3.40
CA PRO A 201 0.44 -16.01 -4.04
C PRO A 201 1.61 -15.16 -3.52
N PRO A 202 2.84 -15.72 -3.47
CA PRO A 202 4.02 -14.92 -3.19
C PRO A 202 4.12 -13.71 -4.14
N GLN A 203 4.46 -12.52 -3.62
CA GLN A 203 4.43 -11.26 -4.37
C GLN A 203 5.17 -11.35 -5.72
N ALA A 204 6.37 -11.92 -5.75
CA ALA A 204 7.13 -12.06 -6.99
C ALA A 204 6.45 -12.99 -8.02
N ALA A 205 5.71 -14.00 -7.57
CA ALA A 205 4.91 -14.85 -8.46
C ALA A 205 3.69 -14.10 -8.99
N MET A 206 3.00 -13.35 -8.13
CA MET A 206 1.90 -12.47 -8.52
C MET A 206 2.34 -11.46 -9.58
N HIS A 207 3.45 -10.76 -9.38
CA HIS A 207 3.96 -9.79 -10.35
C HIS A 207 4.27 -10.41 -11.71
N ARG A 208 4.88 -11.61 -11.75
CA ARG A 208 5.13 -12.34 -13.01
C ARG A 208 3.83 -12.68 -13.74
N GLU A 209 2.82 -13.08 -12.98
CA GLU A 209 1.51 -13.40 -13.56
C GLU A 209 0.77 -12.12 -14.00
N LEU A 210 0.75 -11.07 -13.19
CA LEU A 210 0.17 -9.77 -13.57
C LEU A 210 0.74 -9.26 -14.88
N ALA A 211 2.05 -9.31 -15.07
CA ALA A 211 2.73 -8.82 -16.27
C ALA A 211 2.21 -9.45 -17.58
N ARG A 212 1.58 -10.62 -17.50
CA ARG A 212 1.00 -11.35 -18.64
C ARG A 212 -0.40 -10.89 -19.01
N ARG A 213 -1.17 -10.30 -18.06
CA ARG A 213 -2.56 -9.88 -18.30
C ARG A 213 -2.61 -8.61 -19.13
N ARG A 214 -3.67 -8.46 -19.90
CA ARG A 214 -3.84 -7.35 -20.84
C ARG A 214 -4.03 -6.01 -20.13
N ALA A 215 -4.80 -5.96 -19.05
CA ALA A 215 -5.03 -4.75 -18.27
C ALA A 215 -5.24 -5.05 -16.78
N TYR A 216 -4.95 -4.06 -15.95
CA TYR A 216 -5.19 -4.06 -14.52
C TYR A 216 -6.41 -3.20 -14.18
N LEU A 217 -7.30 -3.73 -13.34
CA LEU A 217 -8.49 -3.06 -12.85
C LEU A 217 -8.30 -2.62 -11.40
N HIS A 218 -8.47 -1.33 -11.13
CA HIS A 218 -8.51 -0.79 -9.78
C HIS A 218 -9.93 -0.33 -9.44
N LEU A 219 -10.71 -1.24 -8.81
CA LEU A 219 -12.13 -1.05 -8.58
C LEU A 219 -12.47 -0.53 -7.17
N CYS A 220 -11.46 -0.14 -6.39
CA CYS A 220 -11.64 0.36 -5.03
C CYS A 220 -12.40 1.67 -5.01
N ARG A 221 -13.50 1.73 -4.22
CA ARG A 221 -14.28 2.96 -4.01
C ARG A 221 -13.74 3.80 -2.88
N TRP A 222 -13.19 3.16 -1.84
CA TRP A 222 -12.75 3.87 -0.65
C TRP A 222 -11.50 3.20 -0.05
N THR A 223 -10.36 3.74 -0.37
CA THR A 223 -9.04 3.38 0.16
C THR A 223 -8.15 4.60 0.01
N SER A 224 -7.08 4.70 0.77
CA SER A 224 -6.08 5.75 0.57
C SER A 224 -5.53 5.69 -0.86
N LEU A 225 -4.58 4.82 -1.10
CA LEU A 225 -4.08 4.43 -2.42
C LEU A 225 -3.65 2.97 -2.34
N GLY A 226 -4.18 2.14 -3.22
CA GLY A 226 -3.78 0.73 -3.27
C GLY A 226 -2.36 0.58 -3.80
N LEU A 227 -1.43 0.04 -3.01
CA LEU A 227 -0.07 -0.24 -3.47
C LEU A 227 -0.04 -1.12 -4.72
N SER A 228 -1.00 -2.05 -4.84
CA SER A 228 -1.17 -2.88 -6.04
C SER A 228 -1.43 -2.09 -7.32
N LEU A 229 -2.05 -0.90 -7.23
CA LEU A 229 -2.19 0.02 -8.37
C LEU A 229 -0.81 0.53 -8.81
N ILE A 230 0.00 1.00 -7.87
CA ILE A 230 1.34 1.51 -8.15
C ILE A 230 2.24 0.37 -8.66
N GLU A 231 2.16 -0.82 -8.08
CA GLU A 231 2.89 -2.00 -8.53
C GLU A 231 2.51 -2.38 -9.97
N ALA A 232 1.22 -2.38 -10.31
CA ALA A 232 0.74 -2.65 -11.66
C ALA A 232 1.26 -1.60 -12.67
N MET A 233 1.20 -0.32 -12.31
CA MET A 233 1.78 0.76 -13.12
C MET A 233 3.30 0.58 -13.26
N THR A 234 4.02 0.24 -12.20
CA THR A 234 5.48 0.03 -12.23
C THR A 234 5.88 -1.15 -13.11
N ILE A 235 5.07 -2.20 -13.18
CA ILE A 235 5.23 -3.31 -14.14
C ILE A 235 5.00 -2.83 -15.57
N GLY A 236 4.13 -1.84 -15.77
CA GLY A 236 3.75 -1.28 -17.07
C GLY A 236 2.42 -1.82 -17.59
N LEU A 237 1.52 -2.30 -16.71
CA LEU A 237 0.15 -2.64 -17.10
C LEU A 237 -0.64 -1.36 -17.38
N PRO A 238 -1.44 -1.33 -18.45
CA PRO A 238 -2.45 -0.28 -18.57
C PRO A 238 -3.49 -0.44 -17.46
N VAL A 239 -3.85 0.68 -16.84
CA VAL A 239 -4.76 0.73 -15.70
C VAL A 239 -6.13 1.22 -16.12
N VAL A 240 -7.18 0.53 -15.67
CA VAL A 240 -8.57 0.98 -15.71
C VAL A 240 -9.04 1.11 -14.26
N ALA A 241 -9.35 2.31 -13.81
CA ALA A 241 -9.60 2.59 -12.40
C ALA A 241 -10.86 3.40 -12.16
N LEU A 242 -11.53 3.16 -11.03
CA LEU A 242 -12.49 4.13 -10.51
C LEU A 242 -11.77 5.44 -10.19
N ALA A 243 -12.34 6.56 -10.63
CA ALA A 243 -11.85 7.90 -10.32
C ALA A 243 -12.25 8.27 -8.88
N THR A 244 -11.58 7.66 -7.90
CA THR A 244 -11.87 7.81 -6.47
C THR A 244 -10.57 8.00 -5.68
N THR A 245 -10.68 8.70 -4.57
CA THR A 245 -9.58 8.90 -3.61
C THR A 245 -8.28 9.39 -4.28
N GLU A 246 -7.12 8.96 -3.84
CA GLU A 246 -5.82 9.35 -4.42
C GLU A 246 -5.58 8.78 -5.84
N ALA A 247 -6.39 7.82 -6.31
CA ALA A 247 -6.18 7.25 -7.65
C ALA A 247 -6.23 8.30 -8.77
N VAL A 248 -6.98 9.40 -8.58
CA VAL A 248 -7.09 10.49 -9.56
C VAL A 248 -5.78 11.27 -9.72
N GLU A 249 -5.00 11.36 -8.66
CA GLU A 249 -3.68 12.01 -8.65
C GLU A 249 -2.56 11.03 -9.03
N ALA A 250 -2.74 9.75 -8.69
CA ALA A 250 -1.73 8.71 -8.92
C ALA A 250 -1.62 8.31 -10.40
N VAL A 251 -2.71 8.43 -11.17
CA VAL A 251 -2.76 8.02 -12.58
C VAL A 251 -2.96 9.24 -13.48
N PRO A 252 -1.88 9.86 -13.97
CA PRO A 252 -2.01 11.06 -14.80
C PRO A 252 -2.63 10.75 -16.17
N ALA A 253 -3.07 11.79 -16.86
CA ALA A 253 -3.65 11.69 -18.20
C ALA A 253 -2.74 10.91 -19.15
N GLY A 254 -3.29 9.93 -19.85
CA GLY A 254 -2.57 9.06 -20.79
C GLY A 254 -1.82 7.89 -20.16
N ALA A 255 -1.76 7.81 -18.81
CA ALA A 255 -1.14 6.72 -18.06
C ALA A 255 -2.15 5.64 -17.60
N GLY A 256 -3.42 5.86 -17.83
CA GLY A 256 -4.54 4.98 -17.52
C GLY A 256 -5.87 5.58 -17.92
N ILE A 257 -6.95 4.86 -17.70
CA ILE A 257 -8.33 5.28 -17.93
C ILE A 257 -9.07 5.35 -16.60
N LEU A 258 -9.47 6.55 -16.21
CA LEU A 258 -10.19 6.80 -14.95
C LEU A 258 -11.58 7.35 -15.22
N SER A 259 -12.58 6.84 -14.50
CA SER A 259 -13.95 7.36 -14.56
C SER A 259 -14.73 6.97 -13.30
N THR A 260 -15.69 7.80 -12.92
CA THR A 260 -16.75 7.41 -11.97
C THR A 260 -17.89 6.64 -12.68
N ARG A 261 -17.90 6.64 -14.03
CA ARG A 261 -18.90 5.94 -14.83
C ARG A 261 -18.40 4.53 -15.15
N VAL A 262 -19.02 3.55 -14.52
CA VAL A 262 -18.60 2.14 -14.66
C VAL A 262 -18.69 1.65 -16.11
N ASP A 263 -19.72 2.09 -16.87
CA ASP A 263 -19.85 1.71 -18.29
C ASP A 263 -18.64 2.18 -19.12
N THR A 264 -18.18 3.42 -18.90
CA THR A 264 -16.95 3.91 -19.55
C THR A 264 -15.72 3.06 -19.23
N LEU A 265 -15.61 2.55 -18.01
CA LEU A 265 -14.50 1.65 -17.62
C LEU A 265 -14.65 0.26 -18.25
N VAL A 266 -15.88 -0.25 -18.40
CA VAL A 266 -16.18 -1.51 -19.09
C VAL A 266 -15.79 -1.39 -20.57
N ASP A 267 -16.17 -0.29 -21.24
CA ASP A 267 -15.81 0.00 -22.64
C ASP A 267 -14.29 0.11 -22.79
N ALA A 268 -13.61 0.79 -21.84
CA ALA A 268 -12.16 0.90 -21.83
C ALA A 268 -11.47 -0.46 -21.68
N ALA A 269 -11.96 -1.32 -20.80
CA ALA A 269 -11.44 -2.68 -20.61
C ALA A 269 -11.59 -3.51 -21.90
N HIS A 270 -12.75 -3.41 -22.58
CA HIS A 270 -12.99 -4.07 -23.85
C HIS A 270 -12.00 -3.57 -24.93
N TRP A 271 -11.88 -2.26 -25.07
CA TRP A 271 -10.93 -1.65 -26.00
C TRP A 271 -9.48 -2.10 -25.78
N LEU A 272 -9.02 -2.16 -24.51
CA LEU A 272 -7.67 -2.61 -24.21
C LEU A 272 -7.43 -4.10 -24.51
N ILE A 273 -8.44 -4.94 -24.42
CA ILE A 273 -8.36 -6.34 -24.84
C ILE A 273 -8.10 -6.40 -26.35
N GLU A 274 -8.83 -5.61 -27.17
CA GLU A 274 -8.78 -5.62 -28.61
C GLU A 274 -7.59 -4.85 -29.20
N ALA A 275 -7.03 -3.86 -28.46
CA ALA A 275 -5.98 -2.97 -28.91
C ALA A 275 -4.66 -3.16 -28.11
N PRO A 276 -3.91 -4.26 -28.32
CA PRO A 276 -2.70 -4.57 -27.55
C PRO A 276 -1.59 -3.50 -27.65
N GLU A 277 -1.49 -2.80 -28.76
CA GLU A 277 -0.50 -1.74 -28.94
C GLU A 277 -0.82 -0.50 -28.09
N GLU A 278 -2.12 -0.13 -28.01
CA GLU A 278 -2.57 0.95 -27.14
C GLU A 278 -2.41 0.56 -25.65
N ALA A 279 -2.69 -0.71 -25.31
CA ALA A 279 -2.42 -1.23 -23.99
C ALA A 279 -0.94 -1.07 -23.60
N ARG A 280 -0.01 -1.40 -24.48
CA ARG A 280 1.43 -1.20 -24.26
C ARG A 280 1.79 0.28 -24.13
N ARG A 281 1.25 1.13 -24.99
CA ARG A 281 1.53 2.58 -24.96
C ARG A 281 1.09 3.22 -23.65
N ILE A 282 -0.14 2.94 -23.22
CA ILE A 282 -0.71 3.45 -21.95
C ILE A 282 0.07 2.89 -20.76
N GLY A 283 0.35 1.59 -20.75
CA GLY A 283 1.12 0.96 -19.70
C GLY A 283 2.54 1.53 -19.56
N ALA A 284 3.20 1.82 -20.69
CA ALA A 284 4.52 2.46 -20.69
C ALA A 284 4.48 3.87 -20.08
N ALA A 285 3.46 4.67 -20.40
CA ALA A 285 3.25 5.97 -19.80
C ALA A 285 2.96 5.85 -18.28
N GLY A 286 2.13 4.89 -17.89
CA GLY A 286 1.85 4.58 -16.47
C GLY A 286 3.11 4.22 -15.71
N ARG A 287 3.97 3.38 -16.31
CA ARG A 287 5.26 3.03 -15.70
C ARG A 287 6.17 4.23 -15.50
N ALA A 288 6.30 5.07 -16.49
CA ALA A 288 7.13 6.28 -16.38
C ALA A 288 6.65 7.19 -15.25
N ALA A 289 5.33 7.40 -15.15
CA ALA A 289 4.73 8.19 -14.10
C ALA A 289 4.94 7.55 -12.70
N ALA A 290 4.72 6.24 -12.57
CA ALA A 290 4.88 5.55 -11.29
C ALA A 290 6.33 5.57 -10.80
N LEU A 291 7.31 5.35 -11.67
CA LEU A 291 8.72 5.40 -11.30
C LEU A 291 9.17 6.80 -10.88
N ALA A 292 8.65 7.83 -11.55
CA ALA A 292 9.00 9.22 -11.23
C ALA A 292 8.43 9.65 -9.86
N ARG A 293 7.18 9.26 -9.52
CA ARG A 293 6.49 9.70 -8.31
C ARG A 293 6.66 8.73 -7.15
N TYR A 294 6.66 7.42 -7.39
CA TYR A 294 6.63 6.37 -6.37
C TYR A 294 7.91 5.51 -6.36
N GLY A 295 8.98 5.98 -6.98
CA GLY A 295 10.28 5.30 -6.96
C GLY A 295 10.81 5.14 -5.54
N LEU A 296 11.50 4.01 -5.29
CA LEU A 296 12.03 3.66 -3.97
C LEU A 296 13.00 4.71 -3.42
N ASP A 297 13.92 5.21 -4.26
CA ASP A 297 14.94 6.16 -3.83
C ASP A 297 14.34 7.48 -3.32
N ARG A 298 13.32 8.01 -4.03
CA ARG A 298 12.58 9.20 -3.58
C ARG A 298 11.90 8.92 -2.22
N PHE A 299 11.20 7.81 -2.09
CA PHE A 299 10.50 7.42 -0.86
C PHE A 299 11.45 7.32 0.33
N LEU A 300 12.59 6.69 0.15
CA LEU A 300 13.60 6.57 1.21
C LEU A 300 14.22 7.92 1.56
N ALA A 301 14.47 8.78 0.58
CA ALA A 301 15.00 10.12 0.82
C ALA A 301 14.01 11.01 1.59
N ASP A 302 12.72 10.95 1.27
CA ASP A 302 11.67 11.69 1.98
C ASP A 302 11.56 11.23 3.44
N TRP A 303 11.61 9.91 3.67
CA TRP A 303 11.61 9.36 5.03
C TRP A 303 12.87 9.71 5.81
N ASP A 304 14.05 9.66 5.19
CA ASP A 304 15.30 10.05 5.82
C ASP A 304 15.22 11.51 6.31
N HIS A 305 14.75 12.40 5.44
CA HIS A 305 14.61 13.83 5.75
C HIS A 305 13.64 14.06 6.92
N LEU A 306 12.45 13.48 6.84
CA LEU A 306 11.44 13.60 7.89
C LEU A 306 11.92 13.08 9.24
N LEU A 307 12.54 11.91 9.27
CA LEU A 307 13.04 11.31 10.52
C LEU A 307 14.22 12.11 11.12
N GLU A 308 15.09 12.68 10.29
CA GLU A 308 16.18 13.56 10.74
C GLU A 308 15.63 14.86 11.36
N GLU A 309 14.59 15.46 10.76
CA GLU A 309 13.90 16.63 11.30
C GLU A 309 13.23 16.33 12.65
N GLU A 310 12.54 15.22 12.80
CA GLU A 310 11.87 14.82 14.04
C GLU A 310 12.87 14.55 15.17
N LEU A 311 14.01 13.94 14.88
CA LEU A 311 15.07 13.76 15.87
C LEU A 311 15.71 15.08 16.31
N CYS A 312 15.83 16.05 15.41
CA CYS A 312 16.32 17.38 15.74
C CYS A 312 15.33 18.16 16.62
N ALA A 313 14.03 18.05 16.32
CA ALA A 313 12.98 18.74 17.07
C ALA A 313 12.74 18.15 18.47
N SER A 314 13.16 16.92 18.71
CA SER A 314 12.98 16.20 19.98
C SER A 314 14.15 16.34 20.96
N ARG A 315 15.22 17.04 20.56
CA ARG A 315 16.40 17.38 21.39
C ARG A 315 16.25 18.75 22.01
#